data_4525e8661269001989e20cc1712020cd
#
_entry.id   4525e8661269001989e20cc1712020cd
#
_cell.length_a   1.000
_cell.length_b   1.000
_cell.length_c   1.000
_cell.angle_alpha   90.00
_cell.angle_beta   90.00
_cell.angle_gamma   90.00
#
_symmetry.space_group_name_H-M   'P 1'
#
loop_
_entity.id
_entity.type
_entity.pdbx_description
1 polymer ?
#
loop_
_entity_poly.entity_id
_entity_poly.type
_entity_poly.pdbx_seq_one_letter_code
_entity_poly.pdbx_strand_id
1 'polypeptide(L)'
;MMALAWLVLLPAGALAARFYKVLPRQDFPAVTDSRAWWRAHLLLQYGGTALAAAGLWAAWDALDGAWDLSNPHAVLGLAVMGLCAMQVVSAWLRGTKGGPTDVHADPADPGTWRGDHFDMTRRRRLFEGWHKRGGYLAFLLAIPATWLGAGLIGLPGWVQALPLVSAAVFAAAYARLTRRGRRVDTWAAIWGSRPVPPRPAPGEGPADATAPVRGGLGGIRRPLDHGATGVGHPNRPGTR
;
A
#
# COMPACT_ATOMS: atom_id res chain seq x y z
N MET A 1 25.91 -0.23 -3.51
CA MET A 1 24.73 -1.13 -3.52
C MET A 1 23.72 -0.74 -2.45
N MET A 2 24.04 -0.79 -1.17
CA MET A 2 23.11 -0.48 -0.06
C MET A 2 22.49 0.93 -0.17
N ALA A 3 23.28 1.97 -0.46
CA ALA A 3 22.76 3.32 -0.62
C ALA A 3 21.67 3.41 -1.71
N LEU A 4 21.87 2.80 -2.88
CA LEU A 4 20.85 2.75 -3.94
C LEU A 4 19.58 2.04 -3.48
N ALA A 5 19.71 0.92 -2.76
CA ALA A 5 18.58 0.18 -2.21
C ALA A 5 17.76 1.05 -1.25
N TRP A 6 18.41 1.60 -0.22
CA TRP A 6 17.73 2.29 0.88
C TRP A 6 17.34 3.74 0.58
N LEU A 7 18.10 4.43 -0.26
CA LEU A 7 17.83 5.84 -0.57
C LEU A 7 16.92 6.01 -1.80
N VAL A 8 16.77 5.00 -2.65
CA VAL A 8 16.03 5.14 -3.91
C VAL A 8 14.98 4.03 -4.09
N LEU A 9 15.39 2.76 -4.21
CA LEU A 9 14.49 1.70 -4.66
C LEU A 9 13.37 1.40 -3.65
N LEU A 10 13.73 1.17 -2.40
CA LEU A 10 12.75 0.84 -1.35
C LEU A 10 11.79 1.98 -1.07
N PRO A 11 12.24 3.25 -0.93
CA PRO A 11 11.34 4.41 -0.81
C PRO A 11 10.43 4.59 -2.02
N ALA A 12 10.94 4.45 -3.23
CA ALA A 12 10.13 4.55 -4.46
C ALA A 12 9.04 3.47 -4.51
N GLY A 13 9.36 2.24 -4.09
CA GLY A 13 8.38 1.16 -3.96
C GLY A 13 7.27 1.46 -2.94
N ALA A 14 7.61 2.10 -1.82
CA ALA A 14 6.62 2.54 -0.83
C ALA A 14 5.70 3.64 -1.39
N LEU A 15 6.25 4.63 -2.12
CA LEU A 15 5.44 5.66 -2.81
C LEU A 15 4.53 5.04 -3.86
N ALA A 16 5.00 4.07 -4.64
CA ALA A 16 4.19 3.35 -5.62
C ALA A 16 2.97 2.70 -4.96
N ALA A 17 3.18 1.94 -3.87
CA ALA A 17 2.09 1.29 -3.15
C ALA A 17 1.11 2.26 -2.48
N ARG A 18 1.57 3.45 -2.10
CA ARG A 18 0.74 4.41 -1.37
C ARG A 18 -0.11 5.27 -2.28
N PHE A 19 0.42 5.69 -3.43
CA PHE A 19 -0.15 6.79 -4.22
C PHE A 19 -0.53 6.43 -5.66
N TYR A 20 -0.16 5.23 -6.15
CA TYR A 20 -0.39 4.84 -7.54
C TYR A 20 -1.34 3.65 -7.70
N LYS A 21 -2.18 3.39 -6.69
CA LYS A 21 -3.23 2.36 -6.79
C LYS A 21 -4.20 2.64 -7.93
N VAL A 22 -4.58 3.90 -8.09
CA VAL A 22 -5.44 4.37 -9.15
C VAL A 22 -4.66 5.30 -10.07
N LEU A 23 -4.62 4.98 -11.36
CA LEU A 23 -3.94 5.80 -12.36
C LEU A 23 -4.85 6.95 -12.83
N PRO A 24 -4.26 8.05 -13.36
CA PRO A 24 -5.05 9.09 -14.02
C PRO A 24 -5.92 8.49 -15.13
N ARG A 25 -7.17 8.96 -15.25
CA ARG A 25 -8.16 8.48 -16.24
C ARG A 25 -8.69 7.06 -16.02
N GLN A 26 -8.41 6.43 -14.89
CA GLN A 26 -9.04 5.18 -14.52
C GLN A 26 -10.38 5.48 -13.86
N ASP A 27 -11.44 4.85 -14.33
CA ASP A 27 -12.79 4.96 -13.75
C ASP A 27 -12.89 4.06 -12.50
N PHE A 28 -12.41 4.60 -11.38
CA PHE A 28 -12.44 3.96 -10.08
C PHE A 28 -13.58 4.56 -9.25
N PRO A 29 -14.40 3.78 -8.52
CA PRO A 29 -14.25 2.34 -8.22
C PRO A 29 -14.95 1.38 -9.20
N ALA A 30 -15.60 1.87 -10.27
CA ALA A 30 -16.27 1.01 -11.25
C ALA A 30 -15.32 -0.01 -11.89
N VAL A 31 -14.06 0.39 -12.09
CA VAL A 31 -12.98 -0.51 -12.49
C VAL A 31 -12.03 -0.69 -11.30
N THR A 32 -11.65 -1.93 -11.00
CA THR A 32 -10.70 -2.25 -9.91
C THR A 32 -9.38 -1.51 -10.06
N ASP A 33 -8.64 -1.34 -8.96
CA ASP A 33 -7.36 -0.67 -8.94
C ASP A 33 -6.37 -1.28 -9.95
N SER A 34 -5.49 -0.45 -10.51
CA SER A 34 -4.48 -0.89 -11.45
C SER A 34 -3.49 -1.86 -10.79
N ARG A 35 -3.16 -2.98 -11.46
CA ARG A 35 -2.09 -3.88 -11.00
C ARG A 35 -0.68 -3.32 -11.20
N ALA A 36 -0.54 -2.19 -11.93
CA ALA A 36 0.76 -1.58 -12.20
C ALA A 36 1.48 -1.17 -10.91
N TRP A 37 0.78 -0.55 -9.97
CA TRP A 37 1.35 -0.18 -8.67
C TRP A 37 1.88 -1.40 -7.90
N TRP A 38 1.16 -2.51 -7.96
CA TRP A 38 1.54 -3.75 -7.27
C TRP A 38 2.82 -4.35 -7.87
N ARG A 39 2.89 -4.41 -9.21
CA ARG A 39 4.09 -4.88 -9.92
C ARG A 39 5.29 -3.98 -9.64
N ALA A 40 5.11 -2.65 -9.71
CA ALA A 40 6.16 -1.68 -9.39
C ALA A 40 6.63 -1.82 -7.94
N HIS A 41 5.69 -1.95 -6.99
CA HIS A 41 6.01 -2.18 -5.59
C HIS A 41 6.84 -3.46 -5.40
N LEU A 42 6.41 -4.58 -5.96
CA LEU A 42 7.14 -5.84 -5.86
C LEU A 42 8.54 -5.76 -6.46
N LEU A 43 8.64 -5.22 -7.69
CA LEU A 43 9.93 -5.09 -8.38
C LEU A 43 10.92 -4.24 -7.56
N LEU A 44 10.48 -3.08 -7.08
CA LEU A 44 11.32 -2.16 -6.32
C LEU A 44 11.66 -2.71 -4.93
N GLN A 45 10.73 -3.40 -4.25
CA GLN A 45 10.99 -4.00 -2.93
C GLN A 45 11.93 -5.21 -3.04
N TYR A 46 11.63 -6.16 -3.93
CA TYR A 46 12.51 -7.33 -4.07
C TYR A 46 13.87 -6.95 -4.66
N GLY A 47 13.91 -6.08 -5.68
CA GLY A 47 15.16 -5.60 -6.25
C GLY A 47 15.99 -4.82 -5.23
N GLY A 48 15.37 -3.92 -4.46
CA GLY A 48 16.03 -3.19 -3.39
C GLY A 48 16.53 -4.12 -2.28
N THR A 49 15.71 -5.10 -1.86
CA THR A 49 16.10 -6.09 -0.84
C THR A 49 17.26 -6.96 -1.31
N ALA A 50 17.22 -7.45 -2.54
CA ALA A 50 18.32 -8.25 -3.12
C ALA A 50 19.63 -7.44 -3.20
N LEU A 51 19.53 -6.18 -3.62
CA LEU A 51 20.69 -5.30 -3.68
C LEU A 51 21.27 -4.97 -2.28
N ALA A 52 20.39 -4.79 -1.28
CA ALA A 52 20.80 -4.60 0.12
C ALA A 52 21.44 -5.87 0.69
N ALA A 53 20.89 -7.05 0.42
CA ALA A 53 21.45 -8.34 0.81
C ALA A 53 22.82 -8.58 0.18
N ALA A 54 22.99 -8.27 -1.12
CA ALA A 54 24.27 -8.33 -1.79
C ALA A 54 25.30 -7.38 -1.17
N GLY A 55 24.88 -6.18 -0.77
CA GLY A 55 25.73 -5.24 -0.04
C GLY A 55 26.12 -5.73 1.36
N LEU A 56 25.19 -6.40 2.06
CA LEU A 56 25.47 -7.02 3.36
C LEU A 56 26.46 -8.16 3.23
N TRP A 57 26.28 -9.02 2.22
CA TRP A 57 27.22 -10.09 1.90
C TRP A 57 28.61 -9.55 1.61
N ALA A 58 28.74 -8.53 0.75
CA ALA A 58 30.02 -7.92 0.44
C ALA A 58 30.72 -7.30 1.67
N ALA A 59 29.93 -6.72 2.60
CA ALA A 59 30.46 -6.21 3.87
C ALA A 59 30.94 -7.35 4.78
N TRP A 60 30.20 -8.46 4.85
CA TRP A 60 30.57 -9.65 5.58
C TRP A 60 31.91 -10.24 5.08
N ASP A 61 32.02 -10.37 3.76
CA ASP A 61 33.24 -10.89 3.11
C ASP A 61 34.45 -9.97 3.37
N ALA A 62 34.27 -8.65 3.22
CA ALA A 62 35.33 -7.66 3.48
C ALA A 62 35.79 -7.58 4.95
N LEU A 63 34.99 -8.10 5.88
CA LEU A 63 35.29 -8.13 7.33
C LEU A 63 35.69 -9.51 7.81
N ASP A 64 36.05 -10.43 6.91
CA ASP A 64 36.40 -11.83 7.23
C ASP A 64 35.37 -12.52 8.14
N GLY A 65 34.09 -12.17 7.97
CA GLY A 65 33.02 -12.73 8.76
C GLY A 65 32.88 -12.20 10.20
N ALA A 66 33.62 -11.18 10.58
CA ALA A 66 33.55 -10.58 11.91
C ALA A 66 32.76 -9.27 11.94
N TRP A 67 31.73 -9.20 12.80
CA TRP A 67 31.00 -7.98 13.05
C TRP A 67 31.48 -7.29 14.31
N ASP A 68 31.88 -6.04 14.20
CA ASP A 68 32.13 -5.20 15.37
C ASP A 68 30.79 -4.59 15.85
N LEU A 69 30.14 -5.25 16.79
CA LEU A 69 28.88 -4.80 17.39
C LEU A 69 29.06 -3.62 18.36
N SER A 70 30.27 -3.16 18.64
CA SER A 70 30.52 -1.91 19.34
C SER A 70 30.30 -0.70 18.41
N ASN A 71 30.32 -0.92 17.09
CA ASN A 71 30.12 0.09 16.08
C ASN A 71 28.62 0.37 15.85
N PRO A 72 28.13 1.59 16.08
CA PRO A 72 26.71 1.93 15.87
C PRO A 72 26.21 1.70 14.44
N HIS A 73 27.06 1.84 13.42
CA HIS A 73 26.70 1.53 12.04
C HIS A 73 26.36 0.04 11.86
N ALA A 74 27.18 -0.85 12.42
CA ALA A 74 26.95 -2.29 12.32
C ALA A 74 25.62 -2.69 13.00
N VAL A 75 25.38 -2.19 14.21
CA VAL A 75 24.14 -2.46 14.97
C VAL A 75 22.92 -1.96 14.23
N LEU A 76 22.93 -0.69 13.79
CA LEU A 76 21.80 -0.11 13.04
C LEU A 76 21.61 -0.81 11.69
N GLY A 77 22.70 -1.09 10.97
CA GLY A 77 22.65 -1.80 9.69
C GLY A 77 22.01 -3.18 9.81
N LEU A 78 22.44 -3.98 10.81
CA LEU A 78 21.85 -5.29 11.06
C LEU A 78 20.39 -5.20 11.50
N ALA A 79 20.02 -4.22 12.33
CA ALA A 79 18.64 -3.99 12.72
C ALA A 79 17.74 -3.65 11.50
N VAL A 80 18.22 -2.79 10.62
CA VAL A 80 17.51 -2.41 9.37
C VAL A 80 17.36 -3.61 8.45
N MET A 81 18.41 -4.43 8.28
CA MET A 81 18.35 -5.65 7.48
C MET A 81 17.43 -6.71 8.09
N GLY A 82 17.42 -6.85 9.41
CA GLY A 82 16.47 -7.70 10.13
C GLY A 82 15.01 -7.26 9.91
N LEU A 83 14.73 -5.96 10.03
CA LEU A 83 13.42 -5.40 9.71
C LEU A 83 13.03 -5.66 8.24
N CYS A 84 13.98 -5.52 7.31
CA CYS A 84 13.75 -5.81 5.89
C CYS A 84 13.37 -7.28 5.67
N ALA A 85 14.12 -8.21 6.25
CA ALA A 85 13.81 -9.64 6.19
C ALA A 85 12.42 -9.95 6.76
N MET A 86 12.07 -9.35 7.91
CA MET A 86 10.75 -9.49 8.52
C MET A 86 9.62 -8.92 7.62
N GLN A 87 9.87 -7.85 6.85
CA GLN A 87 8.91 -7.33 5.87
C GLN A 87 8.62 -8.36 4.77
N VAL A 88 9.66 -9.02 4.24
CA VAL A 88 9.52 -10.05 3.20
C VAL A 88 8.79 -11.28 3.74
N VAL A 89 9.23 -11.82 4.88
CA VAL A 89 8.59 -12.99 5.50
C VAL A 89 7.12 -12.72 5.85
N SER A 90 6.84 -11.57 6.46
CA SER A 90 5.46 -11.20 6.80
C SER A 90 4.58 -11.03 5.56
N ALA A 91 5.14 -10.57 4.43
CA ALA A 91 4.41 -10.45 3.18
C ALA A 91 4.03 -11.82 2.58
N TRP A 92 4.86 -12.84 2.72
CA TRP A 92 4.52 -14.22 2.32
C TRP A 92 3.45 -14.82 3.23
N LEU A 93 3.47 -14.45 4.51
CA LEU A 93 2.52 -14.92 5.50
C LEU A 93 1.24 -14.08 5.61
N ARG A 94 1.00 -13.14 4.74
CA ARG A 94 0.03 -12.03 4.89
C ARG A 94 -1.45 -12.41 5.02
N GLY A 95 -1.88 -13.61 4.65
CA GLY A 95 -3.31 -13.96 4.64
C GLY A 95 -4.13 -13.21 3.58
N THR A 96 -5.41 -13.53 3.47
CA THR A 96 -6.31 -12.95 2.46
C THR A 96 -6.99 -11.67 2.96
N LYS A 97 -7.30 -10.78 2.03
CA LYS A 97 -8.18 -9.61 2.21
C LYS A 97 -9.62 -9.86 1.78
N GLY A 98 -10.01 -11.12 1.54
CA GLY A 98 -11.36 -11.52 1.15
C GLY A 98 -11.60 -11.66 -0.36
N GLY A 99 -10.56 -11.46 -1.19
CA GLY A 99 -10.69 -11.55 -2.66
C GLY A 99 -11.24 -10.28 -3.31
N PRO A 100 -11.79 -10.38 -4.53
CA PRO A 100 -12.41 -9.24 -5.22
C PRO A 100 -13.72 -8.84 -4.55
N THR A 101 -14.13 -7.60 -4.79
CA THR A 101 -15.45 -7.12 -4.37
C THR A 101 -16.55 -7.91 -5.08
N ASP A 102 -17.57 -8.30 -4.33
CA ASP A 102 -18.75 -8.96 -4.89
C ASP A 102 -19.47 -8.01 -5.84
N VAL A 103 -19.77 -8.49 -7.03
CA VAL A 103 -20.47 -7.70 -8.08
C VAL A 103 -21.90 -7.33 -7.68
N HIS A 104 -22.50 -8.06 -6.74
CA HIS A 104 -23.84 -7.81 -6.22
C HIS A 104 -23.85 -7.00 -4.92
N ALA A 105 -22.66 -6.54 -4.46
CA ALA A 105 -22.56 -5.76 -3.25
C ALA A 105 -23.21 -4.38 -3.43
N ASP A 106 -24.21 -4.09 -2.57
CA ASP A 106 -24.87 -2.78 -2.51
C ASP A 106 -24.17 -1.92 -1.44
N PRO A 107 -23.59 -0.76 -1.81
CA PRO A 107 -23.00 0.16 -0.85
C PRO A 107 -23.98 0.66 0.24
N ALA A 108 -25.30 0.60 -0.02
CA ALA A 108 -26.31 0.98 0.94
C ALA A 108 -26.70 -0.15 1.91
N ASP A 109 -26.43 -1.42 1.56
CA ASP A 109 -26.75 -2.58 2.39
C ASP A 109 -25.49 -3.32 2.86
N PRO A 110 -25.03 -3.09 4.12
CA PRO A 110 -23.88 -3.78 4.69
C PRO A 110 -23.99 -5.32 4.70
N GLY A 111 -25.20 -5.86 4.67
CA GLY A 111 -25.42 -7.30 4.62
C GLY A 111 -24.93 -7.98 3.35
N THR A 112 -24.79 -7.22 2.27
CA THR A 112 -24.30 -7.69 0.96
C THR A 112 -22.79 -7.57 0.78
N TRP A 113 -22.08 -6.95 1.71
CA TRP A 113 -20.66 -6.65 1.56
C TRP A 113 -19.79 -7.90 1.69
N ARG A 114 -19.09 -8.23 0.61
CA ARG A 114 -18.16 -9.36 0.50
C ARG A 114 -16.91 -8.94 -0.29
N GLY A 115 -15.78 -9.59 0.02
CA GLY A 115 -14.52 -9.33 -0.67
C GLY A 115 -13.82 -8.05 -0.18
N ASP A 116 -12.79 -7.65 -0.87
CA ASP A 116 -11.90 -6.49 -0.68
C ASP A 116 -11.92 -5.86 0.73
N HIS A 117 -11.07 -6.00 1.55
CA HIS A 117 -10.96 -5.48 2.94
C HIS A 117 -12.12 -5.80 3.89
N PHE A 118 -13.34 -6.12 3.40
CA PHE A 118 -14.46 -6.47 4.27
C PHE A 118 -14.25 -7.84 4.91
N ASP A 119 -13.88 -8.83 4.12
CA ASP A 119 -13.62 -10.21 4.58
C ASP A 119 -12.15 -10.45 4.96
N MET A 120 -11.46 -9.43 5.44
CA MET A 120 -10.06 -9.56 5.85
C MET A 120 -9.88 -10.49 7.04
N THR A 121 -9.02 -11.49 6.90
CA THR A 121 -8.60 -12.32 8.02
C THR A 121 -7.87 -11.50 9.09
N ARG A 122 -7.92 -11.95 10.36
CA ARG A 122 -7.15 -11.34 11.47
C ARG A 122 -5.66 -11.24 11.13
N ARG A 123 -5.11 -12.31 10.52
CA ARG A 123 -3.72 -12.37 10.06
C ARG A 123 -3.42 -11.27 9.03
N ARG A 124 -4.33 -10.99 8.11
CA ARG A 124 -4.19 -9.90 7.14
C ARG A 124 -4.17 -8.54 7.80
N ARG A 125 -5.04 -8.28 8.77
CA ARG A 125 -5.07 -7.01 9.52
C ARG A 125 -3.78 -6.76 10.30
N LEU A 126 -3.25 -7.79 10.97
CA LEU A 126 -1.97 -7.71 11.67
C LEU A 126 -0.81 -7.44 10.71
N PHE A 127 -0.79 -8.16 9.58
CA PHE A 127 0.21 -7.92 8.52
C PHE A 127 0.17 -6.47 8.03
N GLU A 128 -0.99 -5.91 7.71
CA GLU A 128 -1.08 -4.54 7.20
C GLU A 128 -0.59 -3.50 8.21
N GLY A 129 -0.91 -3.68 9.49
CA GLY A 129 -0.40 -2.82 10.56
C GLY A 129 1.11 -2.90 10.70
N TRP A 130 1.65 -4.11 10.77
CA TRP A 130 3.08 -4.38 10.86
C TRP A 130 3.83 -3.87 9.62
N HIS A 131 3.38 -4.27 8.43
CA HIS A 131 4.07 -3.95 7.18
C HIS A 131 4.21 -2.44 6.96
N LYS A 132 3.15 -1.67 7.23
CA LYS A 132 3.17 -0.22 7.12
C LYS A 132 4.12 0.43 8.14
N ARG A 133 3.96 0.09 9.44
CA ARG A 133 4.75 0.71 10.52
C ARG A 133 6.21 0.27 10.49
N GLY A 134 6.45 -1.04 10.35
CA GLY A 134 7.79 -1.61 10.27
C GLY A 134 8.56 -1.13 9.04
N GLY A 135 7.89 -0.95 7.90
CA GLY A 135 8.51 -0.38 6.71
C GLY A 135 8.97 1.07 6.91
N TYR A 136 8.14 1.93 7.51
CA TYR A 136 8.55 3.31 7.84
C TYR A 136 9.66 3.35 8.90
N LEU A 137 9.61 2.46 9.90
CA LEU A 137 10.68 2.35 10.90
C LEU A 137 12.00 1.95 10.23
N ALA A 138 11.99 0.99 9.31
CA ALA A 138 13.18 0.59 8.57
C ALA A 138 13.78 1.77 7.78
N PHE A 139 12.96 2.58 7.10
CA PHE A 139 13.44 3.78 6.42
C PHE A 139 14.03 4.81 7.40
N LEU A 140 13.36 5.05 8.53
CA LEU A 140 13.84 6.00 9.54
C LEU A 140 15.22 5.58 10.08
N LEU A 141 15.43 4.31 10.35
CA LEU A 141 16.71 3.77 10.84
C LEU A 141 17.77 3.67 9.74
N ALA A 142 17.38 3.48 8.48
CA ALA A 142 18.31 3.42 7.36
C ALA A 142 19.04 4.75 7.10
N ILE A 143 18.42 5.90 7.44
CA ILE A 143 19.03 7.22 7.29
C ILE A 143 20.30 7.34 8.13
N PRO A 144 20.27 7.22 9.48
CA PRO A 144 21.47 7.29 10.29
C PRO A 144 22.43 6.13 10.00
N ALA A 145 21.94 4.92 9.70
CA ALA A 145 22.80 3.81 9.33
C ALA A 145 23.65 4.14 8.09
N THR A 146 23.03 4.66 7.03
CA THR A 146 23.74 5.02 5.80
C THR A 146 24.69 6.20 6.02
N TRP A 147 24.27 7.20 6.82
CA TRP A 147 25.12 8.35 7.16
C TRP A 147 26.37 7.94 7.94
N LEU A 148 26.23 7.12 8.97
CA LEU A 148 27.35 6.59 9.75
C LEU A 148 28.30 5.76 8.87
N GLY A 149 27.75 4.90 8.01
CA GLY A 149 28.55 4.08 7.09
C GLY A 149 29.36 4.94 6.10
N ALA A 150 28.78 5.99 5.58
CA ALA A 150 29.49 6.95 4.72
C ALA A 150 30.64 7.65 5.46
N GLY A 151 30.44 7.99 6.74
CA GLY A 151 31.48 8.56 7.60
C GLY A 151 32.63 7.59 7.87
N LEU A 152 32.32 6.32 8.18
CA LEU A 152 33.31 5.29 8.46
C LEU A 152 34.32 5.04 7.32
N ILE A 153 33.85 5.11 6.08
CA ILE A 153 34.73 4.93 4.90
C ILE A 153 35.28 6.27 4.37
N GLY A 154 35.13 7.34 5.14
CA GLY A 154 35.75 8.64 4.84
C GLY A 154 35.19 9.33 3.59
N LEU A 155 33.92 9.09 3.22
CA LEU A 155 33.33 9.77 2.05
C LEU A 155 33.24 11.28 2.24
N PRO A 156 33.35 12.08 1.16
CA PRO A 156 33.18 13.52 1.21
C PRO A 156 31.87 13.94 1.87
N GLY A 157 31.84 15.07 2.57
CA GLY A 157 30.68 15.56 3.32
C GLY A 157 29.39 15.69 2.50
N TRP A 158 29.50 16.04 1.21
CA TRP A 158 28.34 16.10 0.31
C TRP A 158 27.73 14.70 0.05
N VAL A 159 28.55 13.64 0.02
CA VAL A 159 28.05 12.25 -0.08
C VAL A 159 27.39 11.83 1.22
N GLN A 160 27.96 12.22 2.37
CA GLN A 160 27.36 11.95 3.68
C GLN A 160 26.00 12.66 3.85
N ALA A 161 25.75 13.77 3.13
CA ALA A 161 24.45 14.43 3.13
C ALA A 161 23.36 13.72 2.32
N LEU A 162 23.70 12.80 1.41
CA LEU A 162 22.73 12.12 0.53
C LEU A 162 21.58 11.40 1.27
N PRO A 163 21.78 10.73 2.41
CA PRO A 163 20.67 10.13 3.16
C PRO A 163 19.65 11.17 3.63
N LEU A 164 20.08 12.34 4.09
CA LEU A 164 19.19 13.42 4.51
C LEU A 164 18.47 14.04 3.31
N VAL A 165 19.16 14.25 2.21
CA VAL A 165 18.57 14.73 0.94
C VAL A 165 17.51 13.74 0.45
N SER A 166 17.81 12.44 0.44
CA SER A 166 16.86 11.40 0.05
C SER A 166 15.62 11.42 0.95
N ALA A 167 15.80 11.52 2.28
CA ALA A 167 14.69 11.63 3.23
C ALA A 167 13.83 12.87 2.96
N ALA A 168 14.44 14.02 2.69
CA ALA A 168 13.74 15.26 2.37
C ALA A 168 12.97 15.14 1.05
N VAL A 169 13.56 14.56 0.01
CA VAL A 169 12.90 14.29 -1.28
C VAL A 169 11.71 13.34 -1.10
N PHE A 170 11.90 12.27 -0.33
CA PHE A 170 10.81 11.33 -0.02
C PHE A 170 9.66 12.03 0.72
N ALA A 171 9.97 12.79 1.77
CA ALA A 171 8.98 13.54 2.55
C ALA A 171 8.24 14.58 1.68
N ALA A 172 8.96 15.31 0.83
CA ALA A 172 8.39 16.29 -0.09
C ALA A 172 7.47 15.62 -1.13
N ALA A 173 7.91 14.50 -1.72
CA ALA A 173 7.09 13.71 -2.64
C ALA A 173 5.84 13.18 -1.96
N TYR A 174 5.97 12.63 -0.76
CA TYR A 174 4.86 12.14 0.05
C TYR A 174 3.84 13.25 0.35
N ALA A 175 4.31 14.40 0.84
CA ALA A 175 3.46 15.56 1.14
C ALA A 175 2.76 16.10 -0.12
N ARG A 176 3.50 16.25 -1.23
CA ARG A 176 2.96 16.70 -2.52
C ARG A 176 1.87 15.77 -3.05
N LEU A 177 2.11 14.45 -3.04
CA LEU A 177 1.15 13.46 -3.51
C LEU A 177 -0.09 13.40 -2.61
N THR A 178 0.09 13.54 -1.29
CA THR A 178 -1.03 13.65 -0.33
C THR A 178 -1.88 14.89 -0.59
N ARG A 179 -1.25 16.08 -0.75
CA ARG A 179 -1.95 17.33 -1.06
C ARG A 179 -2.69 17.29 -2.40
N ARG A 180 -2.20 16.51 -3.36
CA ARG A 180 -2.86 16.28 -4.66
C ARG A 180 -3.98 15.24 -4.61
N GLY A 181 -4.38 14.76 -3.42
CA GLY A 181 -5.44 13.78 -3.28
C GLY A 181 -5.13 12.40 -3.89
N ARG A 182 -3.82 12.10 -4.15
CA ARG A 182 -3.43 10.82 -4.75
C ARG A 182 -3.57 9.63 -3.81
N ARG A 183 -3.85 9.89 -2.53
CA ARG A 183 -4.10 8.85 -1.54
C ARG A 183 -5.53 8.33 -1.71
N VAL A 184 -5.68 7.16 -2.30
CA VAL A 184 -6.97 6.50 -2.43
C VAL A 184 -7.10 5.47 -1.31
N ASP A 185 -8.17 5.61 -0.53
CA ASP A 185 -8.63 4.56 0.38
C ASP A 185 -9.61 3.69 -0.40
N THR A 186 -9.18 2.51 -0.79
CA THR A 186 -9.98 1.60 -1.60
C THR A 186 -11.22 1.12 -0.87
N TRP A 187 -11.15 0.93 0.44
CA TRP A 187 -12.31 0.54 1.23
C TRP A 187 -13.38 1.65 1.24
N ALA A 188 -12.98 2.87 1.61
CA ALA A 188 -13.92 4.00 1.66
C ALA A 188 -14.49 4.37 0.29
N ALA A 189 -13.76 4.14 -0.80
CA ALA A 189 -14.23 4.42 -2.15
C ALA A 189 -15.26 3.39 -2.64
N ILE A 190 -15.17 2.14 -2.22
CA ILE A 190 -16.10 1.05 -2.61
C ILE A 190 -17.31 1.02 -1.67
N TRP A 191 -17.06 1.04 -0.36
CA TRP A 191 -18.08 0.81 0.67
C TRP A 191 -18.62 2.08 1.33
N GLY A 192 -18.08 3.26 0.99
CA GLY A 192 -18.38 4.53 1.62
C GLY A 192 -17.64 4.75 2.95
N SER A 193 -17.82 5.94 3.53
CA SER A 193 -17.15 6.36 4.78
C SER A 193 -17.90 5.99 6.05
N ARG A 194 -18.96 5.21 5.98
CA ARG A 194 -19.71 4.77 7.18
C ARG A 194 -18.88 3.79 8.00
N PRO A 195 -18.88 3.90 9.34
CA PRO A 195 -18.27 2.90 10.19
C PRO A 195 -18.92 1.53 9.93
N VAL A 196 -18.11 0.51 9.74
CA VAL A 196 -18.59 -0.88 9.68
C VAL A 196 -19.17 -1.20 11.07
N PRO A 197 -20.40 -1.72 11.15
CA PRO A 197 -20.89 -2.26 12.42
C PRO A 197 -19.89 -3.29 12.96
N PRO A 198 -19.65 -3.34 14.28
CA PRO A 198 -18.80 -4.36 14.84
C PRO A 198 -19.32 -5.72 14.42
N ARG A 199 -18.41 -6.57 13.93
CA ARG A 199 -18.74 -7.94 13.56
C ARG A 199 -19.33 -8.64 14.80
N PRO A 200 -20.48 -9.34 14.70
CA PRO A 200 -20.97 -10.16 15.79
C PRO A 200 -19.86 -11.08 16.28
N ALA A 201 -19.74 -11.26 17.58
CA ALA A 201 -18.77 -12.17 18.15
C ALA A 201 -19.00 -13.58 17.56
N PRO A 202 -17.94 -14.42 17.37
CA PRO A 202 -18.11 -15.78 16.90
C PRO A 202 -19.07 -16.51 17.86
N GLY A 203 -20.25 -16.89 17.35
CA GLY A 203 -21.32 -17.54 18.14
C GLY A 203 -22.60 -16.70 18.32
N GLU A 204 -22.60 -15.41 18.03
CA GLU A 204 -23.83 -14.65 17.89
C GLU A 204 -24.35 -14.86 16.45
N GLY A 205 -25.44 -15.61 16.34
CA GLY A 205 -26.16 -15.76 15.07
C GLY A 205 -26.62 -14.41 14.51
N PRO A 206 -27.04 -14.34 13.24
CA PRO A 206 -27.51 -13.09 12.67
C PRO A 206 -28.61 -12.54 13.59
N ALA A 207 -28.36 -11.33 14.13
CA ALA A 207 -29.39 -10.62 14.87
C ALA A 207 -30.61 -10.52 13.96
N ASP A 208 -31.74 -10.97 14.49
CA ASP A 208 -33.02 -11.06 13.82
C ASP A 208 -33.28 -9.82 12.94
N ALA A 209 -33.29 -10.01 11.62
CA ALA A 209 -33.43 -8.95 10.63
C ALA A 209 -34.86 -8.34 10.60
N THR A 210 -35.66 -8.61 11.64
CA THR A 210 -37.04 -8.16 11.75
C THR A 210 -37.25 -6.88 12.57
N ALA A 211 -36.19 -6.24 13.06
CA ALA A 211 -36.36 -4.93 13.72
C ALA A 211 -36.61 -3.82 12.68
N PRO A 212 -37.77 -3.14 12.70
CA PRO A 212 -38.06 -2.10 11.73
C PRO A 212 -37.12 -0.92 11.90
N VAL A 213 -36.32 -0.62 10.89
CA VAL A 213 -35.51 0.60 10.78
C VAL A 213 -36.48 1.79 10.77
N ARG A 214 -36.61 2.47 11.92
CA ARG A 214 -37.29 3.77 11.97
C ARG A 214 -36.53 4.77 11.13
N GLY A 215 -37.23 5.27 10.11
CA GLY A 215 -36.71 6.12 9.06
C GLY A 215 -36.12 7.43 9.56
N GLY A 216 -35.01 7.77 8.93
CA GLY A 216 -34.47 9.11 8.83
C GLY A 216 -34.23 9.39 7.35
N LEU A 217 -35.28 9.89 6.67
CA LEU A 217 -35.19 10.35 5.29
C LEU A 217 -34.39 11.67 5.27
N GLY A 218 -33.13 11.58 4.94
CA GLY A 218 -32.30 12.71 4.52
C GLY A 218 -31.93 12.54 3.05
N GLY A 219 -32.64 13.28 2.18
CA GLY A 219 -32.64 13.10 0.72
C GLY A 219 -31.27 13.26 0.08
N ILE A 220 -30.87 12.26 -0.65
CA ILE A 220 -29.87 12.38 -1.71
C ILE A 220 -30.63 12.59 -3.01
N ARG A 221 -30.54 13.80 -3.55
CA ARG A 221 -31.06 14.13 -4.87
C ARG A 221 -30.32 13.27 -5.91
N ARG A 222 -31.08 12.45 -6.65
CA ARG A 222 -30.62 11.83 -7.90
C ARG A 222 -30.43 12.94 -8.94
N PRO A 223 -29.40 12.88 -9.79
CA PRO A 223 -29.36 13.70 -11.01
C PRO A 223 -30.46 13.25 -11.95
N LEU A 224 -31.12 14.26 -12.55
CA LEU A 224 -32.22 14.14 -13.45
C LEU A 224 -31.85 13.35 -14.73
N ASP A 225 -32.73 12.42 -15.08
CA ASP A 225 -32.83 11.80 -16.40
C ASP A 225 -32.99 12.88 -17.46
N HIS A 226 -32.08 12.95 -18.39
CA HIS A 226 -32.34 13.63 -19.67
C HIS A 226 -32.93 12.62 -20.64
N GLY A 227 -34.18 12.97 -21.00
CA GLY A 227 -35.07 12.21 -21.82
C GLY A 227 -34.46 11.70 -23.12
N ALA A 228 -34.76 10.46 -23.40
CA ALA A 228 -34.62 9.86 -24.72
C ALA A 228 -35.73 10.34 -25.61
N THR A 229 -35.43 11.22 -26.57
CA THR A 229 -36.27 11.44 -27.72
C THR A 229 -35.98 10.34 -28.75
N GLY A 230 -37.00 9.56 -29.02
CA GLY A 230 -36.99 8.55 -30.07
C GLY A 230 -36.82 9.17 -31.44
N VAL A 231 -36.01 8.56 -32.27
CA VAL A 231 -36.05 8.73 -33.72
C VAL A 231 -35.98 7.33 -34.35
N GLY A 232 -36.97 7.16 -35.23
CA GLY A 232 -37.38 5.92 -35.84
C GLY A 232 -36.37 5.24 -36.73
N HIS A 233 -36.55 3.94 -36.81
CA HIS A 233 -36.01 3.08 -37.82
C HIS A 233 -36.57 3.40 -39.21
N PRO A 234 -35.78 3.30 -40.26
CA PRO A 234 -36.30 2.75 -41.51
C PRO A 234 -35.53 1.47 -41.92
N ASN A 235 -36.32 0.46 -42.13
CA ASN A 235 -36.06 -0.78 -42.90
C ASN A 235 -35.26 -0.47 -44.19
N ARG A 236 -34.27 -1.35 -44.50
CA ARG A 236 -33.84 -1.61 -45.87
C ARG A 236 -33.66 -3.09 -46.12
N PRO A 237 -34.19 -3.59 -47.25
CA PRO A 237 -34.17 -4.99 -47.63
C PRO A 237 -32.87 -5.36 -48.36
N GLY A 238 -32.63 -6.70 -48.40
CA GLY A 238 -31.48 -7.36 -48.98
C GLY A 238 -31.25 -7.17 -50.47
N THR A 239 -30.07 -7.57 -50.88
CA THR A 239 -29.81 -8.38 -52.11
C THR A 239 -28.33 -8.80 -52.17
N ARG A 240 -28.20 -10.04 -52.41
CA ARG A 240 -27.19 -10.87 -53.10
C ARG A 240 -25.90 -11.16 -52.35
#